data_a244d82a25f3ecdbf2771da3e98942ed
#
_entry.id   a244d82a25f3ecdbf2771da3e98942ed
#
_cell.length_a   1.000
_cell.length_b   1.000
_cell.length_c   1.000
_cell.angle_alpha   90.00
_cell.angle_beta   90.00
_cell.angle_gamma   90.00
#
_symmetry.space_group_name_H-M   'P 1'
#
loop_
_entity.id
_entity.type
_entity.pdbx_description
1 polymer ?
#
loop_
_entity_poly.entity_id
_entity_poly.type
_entity_poly.pdbx_seq_one_letter_code
_entity_poly.pdbx_strand_id
1 'polypeptide(L)'
;LLRKKYGFYDVENIYVYCGSLSQRKNVSFLLEHLSLGKNDRFIIIGDGPLFDSCKKSYFIDNRYIFTGKIESPLEYYQLSDFFVSASLSEGLPLALLEAVSAGCFLYVSDIPPHREVASLLKNNSIEFFSLAGGNNKLKLPLYISKTCDISDEIYFNISDEKMAALYGDLYSSLLTRDLK
;
A
#
# COMPACT_ATOMS: atom_id res chain seq x y z
N LEU A 1 1.24 20.38 6.40
CA LEU A 1 1.10 20.43 7.86
C LEU A 1 1.63 19.16 8.53
N LEU A 2 1.27 17.95 8.02
CA LEU A 2 1.68 16.66 8.58
C LEU A 2 3.20 16.43 8.50
N ARG A 3 3.84 16.72 7.37
CA ARG A 3 5.31 16.60 7.24
C ARG A 3 6.04 17.40 8.34
N LYS A 4 5.54 18.60 8.67
CA LYS A 4 6.08 19.42 9.77
C LYS A 4 5.88 18.74 11.13
N LYS A 5 4.69 18.16 11.39
CA LYS A 5 4.37 17.44 12.63
C LYS A 5 5.36 16.29 12.88
N TYR A 6 5.77 15.59 11.83
CA TYR A 6 6.67 14.44 11.91
C TYR A 6 8.16 14.78 11.65
N GLY A 7 8.51 16.07 11.54
CA GLY A 7 9.89 16.50 11.36
C GLY A 7 10.47 16.25 9.97
N PHE A 8 9.64 16.04 8.95
CA PHE A 8 10.05 15.76 7.58
C PHE A 8 10.12 17.04 6.74
N TYR A 9 11.03 17.96 7.14
CA TYR A 9 11.15 19.27 6.48
C TYR A 9 11.83 19.18 5.11
N ASP A 10 12.88 18.36 4.98
CA ASP A 10 13.71 18.24 3.80
C ASP A 10 13.56 16.86 3.13
N VAL A 11 12.39 16.21 3.36
CA VAL A 11 12.10 14.89 2.77
C VAL A 11 11.51 15.08 1.38
N GLU A 12 12.11 14.40 0.38
CA GLU A 12 11.66 14.44 -1.01
C GLU A 12 10.44 13.55 -1.21
N ASN A 13 10.61 12.25 -0.98
CA ASN A 13 9.53 11.28 -1.13
C ASN A 13 9.32 10.48 0.16
N ILE A 14 8.07 10.22 0.47
CA ILE A 14 7.67 9.37 1.58
C ILE A 14 6.92 8.17 1.02
N TYR A 15 7.50 7.00 1.26
CA TYR A 15 6.91 5.70 0.95
C TYR A 15 6.24 5.15 2.18
N VAL A 16 5.10 4.50 2.03
CA VAL A 16 4.42 3.80 3.13
C VAL A 16 4.08 2.38 2.73
N TYR A 17 4.33 1.46 3.64
CA TYR A 17 3.81 0.10 3.65
C TYR A 17 2.89 -0.05 4.86
N CYS A 18 1.76 -0.71 4.71
CA CYS A 18 0.88 -1.04 5.82
C CYS A 18 0.37 -2.47 5.71
N GLY A 19 0.64 -3.27 6.73
CA GLY A 19 0.20 -4.65 6.80
C GLY A 19 1.03 -5.53 7.72
N SER A 20 0.68 -6.80 7.81
CA SER A 20 1.46 -7.78 8.58
C SER A 20 2.85 -7.99 7.95
N LEU A 21 3.90 -7.91 8.76
CA LEU A 21 5.25 -8.23 8.33
C LEU A 21 5.44 -9.76 8.29
N SER A 22 5.01 -10.36 7.18
CA SER A 22 4.98 -11.80 6.96
C SER A 22 5.54 -12.17 5.60
N GLN A 23 5.85 -13.45 5.39
CA GLN A 23 6.33 -13.94 4.10
C GLN A 23 5.32 -13.71 2.98
N ARG A 24 4.02 -13.87 3.23
CA ARG A 24 2.96 -13.63 2.26
C ARG A 24 2.92 -12.17 1.78
N LYS A 25 3.13 -11.24 2.71
CA LYS A 25 3.19 -9.79 2.38
C LYS A 25 4.55 -9.37 1.80
N ASN A 26 5.55 -10.25 1.89
CA ASN A 26 6.85 -10.14 1.24
C ASN A 26 7.56 -8.79 1.48
N VAL A 27 7.45 -8.27 2.71
CA VAL A 27 8.03 -6.98 3.09
C VAL A 27 9.56 -6.97 2.94
N SER A 28 10.21 -8.11 3.15
CA SER A 28 11.67 -8.23 2.97
C SER A 28 12.08 -7.87 1.55
N PHE A 29 11.30 -8.26 0.54
CA PHE A 29 11.55 -7.88 -0.85
C PHE A 29 11.54 -6.36 -1.03
N LEU A 30 10.58 -5.64 -0.44
CA LEU A 30 10.55 -4.17 -0.50
C LEU A 30 11.80 -3.57 0.14
N LEU A 31 12.17 -4.04 1.32
CA LEU A 31 13.33 -3.54 2.06
C LEU A 31 14.64 -3.73 1.29
N GLU A 32 14.78 -4.86 0.60
CA GLU A 32 15.98 -5.21 -0.17
C GLU A 32 16.06 -4.50 -1.53
N HIS A 33 14.92 -4.28 -2.19
CA HIS A 33 14.88 -3.86 -3.58
C HIS A 33 14.44 -2.39 -3.78
N LEU A 34 13.74 -1.78 -2.81
CA LEU A 34 13.35 -0.38 -2.87
C LEU A 34 14.59 0.51 -2.75
N SER A 35 14.87 1.31 -3.79
CA SER A 35 16.01 2.21 -3.80
C SER A 35 15.60 3.59 -3.27
N LEU A 36 15.86 3.85 -2.00
CA LEU A 36 15.60 5.16 -1.39
C LEU A 36 16.73 6.15 -1.70
N GLY A 37 16.36 7.35 -2.12
CA GLY A 37 17.25 8.51 -2.16
C GLY A 37 17.70 8.94 -0.75
N LYS A 38 18.66 9.86 -0.69
CA LYS A 38 19.21 10.35 0.59
C LYS A 38 18.13 11.00 1.46
N ASN A 39 17.22 11.73 0.84
CA ASN A 39 16.19 12.50 1.50
C ASN A 39 14.82 11.79 1.51
N ASP A 40 14.75 10.54 1.06
CA ASP A 40 13.52 9.76 1.12
C ASP A 40 13.29 9.16 2.50
N ARG A 41 12.05 8.80 2.78
CA ARG A 41 11.65 8.03 3.98
C ARG A 41 10.75 6.87 3.60
N PHE A 42 10.94 5.75 4.27
CA PHE A 42 10.06 4.59 4.15
C PHE A 42 9.44 4.27 5.51
N ILE A 43 8.14 4.44 5.62
CA ILE A 43 7.36 4.18 6.82
C ILE A 43 6.76 2.78 6.70
N ILE A 44 7.09 1.92 7.65
CA ILE A 44 6.64 0.53 7.70
C ILE A 44 5.69 0.38 8.88
N ILE A 45 4.40 0.24 8.57
CA ILE A 45 3.31 0.16 9.54
C ILE A 45 2.84 -1.29 9.64
N GLY A 46 2.82 -1.80 10.85
CA GLY A 46 2.33 -3.13 11.15
C GLY A 46 3.29 -3.93 12.01
N ASP A 47 2.90 -5.16 12.27
CA ASP A 47 3.61 -6.12 13.09
C ASP A 47 3.52 -7.49 12.43
N GLY A 48 4.27 -8.47 12.94
CA GLY A 48 4.22 -9.83 12.42
C GLY A 48 5.53 -10.60 12.61
N PRO A 49 5.58 -11.85 12.12
CA PRO A 49 6.72 -12.74 12.36
C PRO A 49 8.08 -12.21 11.90
N LEU A 50 8.09 -11.28 10.92
CA LEU A 50 9.33 -10.71 10.38
C LEU A 50 9.66 -9.33 10.96
N PHE A 51 8.84 -8.77 11.88
CA PHE A 51 9.02 -7.41 12.38
C PHE A 51 10.40 -7.18 12.99
N ASP A 52 10.77 -8.00 13.99
CA ASP A 52 12.04 -7.82 14.70
C ASP A 52 13.26 -8.01 13.79
N SER A 53 13.23 -8.99 12.90
CA SER A 53 14.33 -9.24 11.96
C SER A 53 14.48 -8.09 10.96
N CYS A 54 13.39 -7.60 10.38
CA CYS A 54 13.39 -6.46 9.47
C CYS A 54 13.90 -5.20 10.18
N LYS A 55 13.34 -4.88 11.34
CA LYS A 55 13.75 -3.70 12.12
C LYS A 55 15.20 -3.73 12.50
N LYS A 56 15.73 -4.89 12.94
CA LYS A 56 17.14 -5.06 13.30
C LYS A 56 18.07 -4.84 12.10
N SER A 57 17.70 -5.32 10.92
CA SER A 57 18.52 -5.19 9.70
C SER A 57 18.66 -3.75 9.21
N TYR A 58 17.65 -2.91 9.48
CA TYR A 58 17.60 -1.52 9.01
C TYR A 58 17.71 -0.49 10.17
N PHE A 59 18.05 -0.92 11.36
CA PHE A 59 18.09 -0.07 12.57
C PHE A 59 18.99 1.17 12.45
N ILE A 60 20.09 1.06 11.72
CA ILE A 60 21.09 2.14 11.59
C ILE A 60 20.68 3.17 10.51
N ASP A 61 19.82 2.77 9.58
CA ASP A 61 19.40 3.63 8.48
C ASP A 61 18.14 4.40 8.87
N ASN A 62 18.28 5.68 9.18
CA ASN A 62 17.21 6.55 9.62
C ASN A 62 16.15 6.86 8.54
N ARG A 63 16.35 6.38 7.32
CA ARG A 63 15.35 6.46 6.25
C ARG A 63 14.20 5.48 6.46
N TYR A 64 14.41 4.41 7.22
CA TYR A 64 13.41 3.38 7.52
C TYR A 64 12.79 3.60 8.89
N ILE A 65 11.46 3.74 8.93
CA ILE A 65 10.70 4.05 10.14
C ILE A 65 9.72 2.92 10.42
N PHE A 66 10.02 2.09 11.39
CA PHE A 66 9.14 0.99 11.82
C PHE A 66 8.25 1.47 12.98
N THR A 67 6.95 1.58 12.71
CA THR A 67 5.98 2.09 13.71
C THR A 67 5.43 0.99 14.63
N GLY A 68 5.51 -0.29 14.21
CA GLY A 68 4.70 -1.35 14.80
C GLY A 68 3.23 -1.21 14.38
N LYS A 69 2.35 -1.94 15.07
CA LYS A 69 0.91 -1.87 14.83
C LYS A 69 0.36 -0.54 15.34
N ILE A 70 -0.43 0.13 14.51
CA ILE A 70 -1.16 1.36 14.88
C ILE A 70 -2.65 1.19 14.55
N GLU A 71 -3.52 1.86 15.30
CA GLU A 71 -4.97 1.73 15.14
C GLU A 71 -5.49 2.42 13.87
N SER A 72 -4.98 3.62 13.58
CA SER A 72 -5.40 4.37 12.39
C SER A 72 -4.19 4.81 11.57
N PRO A 73 -3.95 4.20 10.41
CA PRO A 73 -2.84 4.57 9.53
C PRO A 73 -3.12 5.80 8.66
N LEU A 74 -4.32 6.40 8.72
CA LEU A 74 -4.77 7.45 7.82
C LEU A 74 -3.80 8.64 7.72
N GLU A 75 -3.31 9.17 8.86
CA GLU A 75 -2.36 10.28 8.84
C GLU A 75 -1.06 9.93 8.11
N TYR A 76 -0.62 8.68 8.20
CA TYR A 76 0.58 8.21 7.50
C TYR A 76 0.37 8.07 6.00
N TYR A 77 -0.81 7.62 5.56
CA TYR A 77 -1.16 7.64 4.14
C TYR A 77 -1.22 9.06 3.59
N GLN A 78 -1.89 9.98 4.30
CA GLN A 78 -1.96 11.40 3.93
C GLN A 78 -0.59 12.09 3.89
N LEU A 79 0.35 11.66 4.73
CA LEU A 79 1.72 12.13 4.78
C LEU A 79 2.55 11.64 3.58
N SER A 80 2.25 10.43 3.10
CA SER A 80 3.06 9.70 2.12
C SER A 80 2.70 10.05 0.68
N ASP A 81 3.68 9.95 -0.20
CA ASP A 81 3.51 10.15 -1.63
C ASP A 81 3.20 8.82 -2.32
N PHE A 82 3.81 7.74 -1.84
CA PHE A 82 3.70 6.41 -2.42
C PHE A 82 3.26 5.37 -1.39
N PHE A 83 2.30 4.55 -1.78
CA PHE A 83 2.03 3.28 -1.11
C PHE A 83 2.73 2.15 -1.85
N VAL A 84 3.47 1.31 -1.13
CA VAL A 84 4.22 0.22 -1.73
C VAL A 84 3.81 -1.14 -1.15
N SER A 85 3.62 -2.13 -2.03
CA SER A 85 3.27 -3.50 -1.63
C SER A 85 3.89 -4.54 -2.55
N ALA A 86 4.61 -5.50 -1.98
CA ALA A 86 5.18 -6.64 -2.69
C ALA A 86 4.47 -7.96 -2.36
N SER A 87 3.20 -7.89 -1.99
CA SER A 87 2.42 -9.08 -1.61
C SER A 87 2.46 -10.16 -2.68
N LEU A 88 2.58 -11.41 -2.25
CA LEU A 88 2.51 -12.58 -3.11
C LEU A 88 1.06 -12.98 -3.39
N SER A 89 0.17 -12.72 -2.46
CA SER A 89 -1.26 -12.96 -2.58
C SER A 89 -2.05 -12.10 -1.60
N GLU A 90 -3.26 -11.71 -2.01
CA GLU A 90 -4.22 -10.97 -1.22
C GLU A 90 -5.63 -11.56 -1.41
N GLY A 91 -6.50 -11.35 -0.42
CA GLY A 91 -7.94 -11.38 -0.64
C GLY A 91 -8.40 -10.02 -1.11
N LEU A 92 -8.91 -9.21 -0.16
CA LEU A 92 -9.20 -7.80 -0.41
C LEU A 92 -8.05 -6.95 0.15
N PRO A 93 -7.32 -6.17 -0.68
CA PRO A 93 -6.18 -5.38 -0.22
C PRO A 93 -6.64 -4.04 0.40
N LEU A 94 -7.23 -4.08 1.61
CA LEU A 94 -7.79 -2.91 2.29
C LEU A 94 -6.78 -1.76 2.43
N ALA A 95 -5.56 -2.06 2.85
CA ALA A 95 -4.52 -1.05 3.01
C ALA A 95 -4.23 -0.29 1.70
N LEU A 96 -4.35 -0.94 0.55
CA LEU A 96 -4.19 -0.33 -0.77
C LEU A 96 -5.37 0.60 -1.09
N LEU A 97 -6.60 0.17 -0.76
CA LEU A 97 -7.81 1.00 -0.93
C LEU A 97 -7.76 2.25 -0.02
N GLU A 98 -7.35 2.08 1.23
CA GLU A 98 -7.15 3.18 2.19
C GLU A 98 -6.08 4.16 1.68
N ALA A 99 -4.96 3.67 1.18
CA ALA A 99 -3.86 4.49 0.70
C ALA A 99 -4.25 5.30 -0.55
N VAL A 100 -4.95 4.69 -1.52
CA VAL A 100 -5.42 5.43 -2.70
C VAL A 100 -6.46 6.47 -2.33
N SER A 101 -7.34 6.17 -1.37
CA SER A 101 -8.32 7.13 -0.85
C SER A 101 -7.65 8.31 -0.15
N ALA A 102 -6.48 8.13 0.41
CA ALA A 102 -5.67 9.20 1.02
C ALA A 102 -4.78 9.95 0.02
N GLY A 103 -4.84 9.61 -1.27
CA GLY A 103 -4.10 10.28 -2.33
C GLY A 103 -2.69 9.74 -2.59
N CYS A 104 -2.35 8.55 -2.10
CA CYS A 104 -1.08 7.92 -2.43
C CYS A 104 -1.06 7.40 -3.87
N PHE A 105 0.09 7.54 -4.53
CA PHE A 105 0.37 6.75 -5.72
C PHE A 105 0.70 5.31 -5.32
N LEU A 106 0.14 4.34 -6.04
CA LEU A 106 0.30 2.93 -5.73
C LEU A 106 1.44 2.32 -6.55
N TYR A 107 2.46 1.78 -5.90
CA TYR A 107 3.54 1.03 -6.52
C TYR A 107 3.55 -0.38 -5.95
N VAL A 108 3.00 -1.34 -6.70
CA VAL A 108 2.59 -2.63 -6.14
C VAL A 108 2.97 -3.81 -7.02
N SER A 109 3.09 -4.98 -6.42
CA SER A 109 3.32 -6.24 -7.15
C SER A 109 2.18 -6.55 -8.10
N ASP A 110 2.53 -7.14 -9.25
CA ASP A 110 1.58 -7.53 -10.29
C ASP A 110 0.86 -8.83 -9.92
N ILE A 111 -0.20 -8.71 -9.11
CA ILE A 111 -1.07 -9.82 -8.70
C ILE A 111 -2.55 -9.50 -9.00
N PRO A 112 -3.40 -10.52 -9.22
CA PRO A 112 -4.80 -10.31 -9.59
C PRO A 112 -5.57 -9.33 -8.68
N PRO A 113 -5.50 -9.39 -7.33
CA PRO A 113 -6.23 -8.46 -6.47
C PRO A 113 -5.77 -7.00 -6.63
N HIS A 114 -4.48 -6.75 -6.89
CA HIS A 114 -3.99 -5.39 -7.16
C HIS A 114 -4.48 -4.87 -8.51
N ARG A 115 -4.57 -5.74 -9.53
CA ARG A 115 -5.16 -5.40 -10.84
C ARG A 115 -6.65 -5.12 -10.74
N GLU A 116 -7.37 -5.85 -9.88
CA GLU A 116 -8.78 -5.60 -9.62
C GLU A 116 -8.99 -4.17 -9.07
N VAL A 117 -8.21 -3.78 -8.05
CA VAL A 117 -8.26 -2.40 -7.55
C VAL A 117 -7.91 -1.39 -8.65
N ALA A 118 -6.88 -1.66 -9.47
CA ALA A 118 -6.50 -0.77 -10.56
C ALA A 118 -7.65 -0.54 -11.55
N SER A 119 -8.48 -1.55 -11.81
CA SER A 119 -9.64 -1.42 -12.70
C SER A 119 -10.72 -0.46 -12.19
N LEU A 120 -10.71 -0.16 -10.89
CA LEU A 120 -11.60 0.81 -10.25
C LEU A 120 -11.06 2.25 -10.33
N LEU A 121 -9.76 2.43 -10.64
CA LEU A 121 -9.13 3.74 -10.68
C LEU A 121 -9.27 4.36 -12.07
N LYS A 122 -9.73 5.61 -12.13
CA LYS A 122 -9.89 6.35 -13.41
C LYS A 122 -8.62 7.05 -13.87
N ASN A 123 -7.59 7.06 -13.04
CA ASN A 123 -6.33 7.76 -13.30
C ASN A 123 -5.14 6.79 -13.24
N ASN A 124 -4.00 7.24 -13.76
CA ASN A 124 -2.76 6.47 -13.76
C ASN A 124 -2.05 6.51 -12.38
N SER A 125 -2.80 6.39 -11.28
CA SER A 125 -2.23 6.44 -9.91
C SER A 125 -1.67 5.11 -9.42
N ILE A 126 -1.46 4.17 -10.32
CA ILE A 126 -0.91 2.85 -10.01
C ILE A 126 0.10 2.39 -11.05
N GLU A 127 1.19 1.84 -10.57
CA GLU A 127 2.21 1.15 -11.37
C GLU A 127 2.51 -0.21 -10.77
N PHE A 128 2.70 -1.20 -11.64
CA PHE A 128 2.98 -2.58 -11.24
C PHE A 128 4.44 -2.94 -11.44
N PHE A 129 4.99 -3.72 -10.52
CA PHE A 129 6.27 -4.36 -10.69
C PHE A 129 6.19 -5.88 -10.59
N SER A 130 7.09 -6.55 -11.31
CA SER A 130 7.21 -8.00 -11.28
C SER A 130 8.06 -8.46 -10.10
N LEU A 131 7.60 -9.49 -9.39
CA LEU A 131 8.38 -10.19 -8.37
C LEU A 131 9.38 -11.20 -8.95
N ALA A 132 9.29 -11.50 -10.26
CA ALA A 132 10.10 -12.51 -10.94
C ALA A 132 11.48 -12.01 -11.41
N GLY A 133 11.85 -10.80 -11.10
CA GLY A 133 12.98 -10.11 -11.72
C GLY A 133 14.28 -10.05 -10.92
N GLY A 134 14.87 -11.15 -10.45
CA GLY A 134 16.26 -11.19 -9.98
C GLY A 134 16.68 -10.02 -9.06
N ASN A 135 17.98 -9.71 -8.98
CA ASN A 135 18.56 -8.65 -8.13
C ASN A 135 18.32 -7.21 -8.62
N ASN A 136 17.33 -6.96 -9.46
CA ASN A 136 17.07 -5.62 -9.97
C ASN A 136 16.38 -4.76 -8.92
N LYS A 137 16.99 -3.61 -8.62
CA LYS A 137 16.37 -2.57 -7.79
C LYS A 137 15.06 -2.11 -8.41
N LEU A 138 14.03 -1.95 -7.58
CA LEU A 138 12.79 -1.35 -8.00
C LEU A 138 13.06 0.10 -8.41
N LYS A 139 12.76 0.42 -9.66
CA LYS A 139 12.84 1.79 -10.16
C LYS A 139 11.55 2.49 -9.78
N LEU A 140 11.66 3.41 -8.86
CA LEU A 140 10.52 4.21 -8.47
C LEU A 140 10.11 5.15 -9.60
N PRO A 141 8.81 5.41 -9.78
CA PRO A 141 8.32 6.40 -10.71
C PRO A 141 8.96 7.77 -10.43
N LEU A 142 9.45 8.43 -11.45
CA LEU A 142 9.95 9.80 -11.33
C LEU A 142 8.76 10.74 -11.13
N TYR A 143 8.75 11.47 -10.02
CA TYR A 143 7.84 12.55 -9.65
C TYR A 143 6.39 12.39 -10.15
N ILE A 144 5.50 12.19 -9.22
CA ILE A 144 4.07 12.22 -9.49
C ILE A 144 3.48 13.36 -8.66
N SER A 145 2.81 14.26 -9.36
CA SER A 145 1.99 15.28 -8.71
C SER A 145 0.96 14.59 -7.80
N LYS A 146 0.86 15.05 -6.57
CA LYS A 146 -0.13 14.58 -5.57
C LYS A 146 -1.56 15.03 -5.90
N THR A 147 -1.95 14.91 -7.17
CA THR A 147 -3.32 15.12 -7.62
C THR A 147 -3.96 13.76 -7.90
N CYS A 148 -4.22 13.03 -6.83
CA CYS A 148 -5.19 11.96 -6.91
C CYS A 148 -6.57 12.63 -6.81
N ASP A 149 -7.13 13.04 -7.93
CA ASP A 149 -8.57 13.28 -8.04
C ASP A 149 -9.26 11.93 -7.88
N ILE A 150 -9.46 11.57 -6.62
CA ILE A 150 -10.35 10.46 -6.29
C ILE A 150 -11.74 10.99 -6.61
N SER A 151 -12.29 10.57 -7.74
CA SER A 151 -13.68 10.92 -8.08
C SER A 151 -14.61 10.39 -6.99
N ASP A 152 -15.69 11.11 -6.72
CA ASP A 152 -16.76 10.69 -5.79
C ASP A 152 -17.22 9.24 -6.07
N GLU A 153 -17.06 8.77 -7.30
CA GLU A 153 -17.37 7.42 -7.75
C GLU A 153 -16.43 6.34 -7.17
N ILE A 154 -15.15 6.67 -6.89
CA ILE A 154 -14.23 5.73 -6.20
C ILE A 154 -14.61 5.63 -4.73
N TYR A 155 -14.90 6.77 -4.06
CA TYR A 155 -15.41 6.75 -2.69
C TYR A 155 -16.68 5.91 -2.59
N PHE A 156 -17.60 6.07 -3.54
CA PHE A 156 -18.83 5.27 -3.60
C PHE A 156 -18.52 3.77 -3.82
N ASN A 157 -17.60 3.44 -4.72
CA ASN A 157 -17.26 2.04 -5.04
C ASN A 157 -16.55 1.28 -3.92
N ILE A 158 -15.86 1.97 -3.00
CA ILE A 158 -15.18 1.39 -1.83
C ILE A 158 -15.87 1.74 -0.50
N SER A 159 -17.04 2.39 -0.53
CA SER A 159 -17.81 2.67 0.68
C SER A 159 -18.31 1.40 1.34
N ASP A 160 -18.47 1.44 2.66
CA ASP A 160 -19.01 0.32 3.44
C ASP A 160 -20.38 -0.14 2.90
N GLU A 161 -21.21 0.80 2.43
CA GLU A 161 -22.52 0.53 1.84
C GLU A 161 -22.42 -0.27 0.53
N LYS A 162 -21.51 0.11 -0.35
CA LYS A 162 -21.29 -0.60 -1.63
C LYS A 162 -20.67 -1.98 -1.37
N MET A 163 -19.72 -2.07 -0.46
CA MET A 163 -19.11 -3.32 -0.05
C MET A 163 -20.16 -4.26 0.53
N ALA A 164 -21.01 -3.77 1.45
CA ALA A 164 -22.10 -4.55 2.03
C ALA A 164 -23.07 -5.04 0.95
N ALA A 165 -23.43 -4.21 -0.02
CA ALA A 165 -24.28 -4.59 -1.15
C ALA A 165 -23.65 -5.70 -2.00
N LEU A 166 -22.38 -5.55 -2.39
CA LEU A 166 -21.65 -6.55 -3.19
C LEU A 166 -21.55 -7.90 -2.47
N TYR A 167 -21.25 -7.89 -1.15
CA TYR A 167 -21.23 -9.11 -0.36
C TYR A 167 -22.64 -9.70 -0.21
N GLY A 168 -23.67 -8.87 -0.02
CA GLY A 168 -25.07 -9.30 0.01
C GLY A 168 -25.49 -10.03 -1.26
N ASP A 169 -25.16 -9.47 -2.42
CA ASP A 169 -25.43 -10.07 -3.73
C ASP A 169 -24.66 -11.39 -3.93
N LEU A 170 -23.37 -11.41 -3.52
CA LEU A 170 -22.56 -12.62 -3.59
C LEU A 170 -23.13 -13.75 -2.73
N TYR A 171 -23.47 -13.46 -1.47
CA TYR A 171 -24.09 -14.45 -0.56
C TYR A 171 -25.42 -14.94 -1.09
N SER A 172 -26.27 -14.05 -1.61
CA SER A 172 -27.54 -14.41 -2.21
C SER A 172 -27.37 -15.34 -3.42
N SER A 173 -26.34 -15.09 -4.24
CA SER A 173 -26.03 -15.94 -5.41
C SER A 173 -25.50 -17.31 -5.01
N LEU A 174 -24.78 -17.43 -3.91
CA LEU A 174 -24.28 -18.71 -3.39
C LEU A 174 -25.41 -19.53 -2.80
N LEU A 175 -26.31 -18.93 -2.02
CA LEU A 175 -27.48 -19.62 -1.44
C LEU A 175 -28.43 -20.15 -2.49
N THR A 176 -28.53 -19.51 -3.66
CA THR A 176 -29.39 -19.99 -4.77
C THR A 176 -28.75 -21.10 -5.61
N ARG A 177 -27.42 -21.30 -5.51
CA ARG A 177 -26.71 -22.40 -6.21
C ARG A 177 -26.84 -23.74 -5.54
N ASP A 178 -27.00 -23.76 -4.22
CA ASP A 178 -27.13 -25.02 -3.44
C ASP A 178 -28.56 -25.57 -3.41
N LEU A 179 -29.51 -24.96 -4.13
CA LEU A 179 -30.92 -25.37 -4.22
C LEU A 179 -31.27 -25.98 -5.60
N LYS A 180 -30.29 -26.32 -6.41
CA LYS A 180 -30.42 -27.09 -7.66
C LYS A 180 -29.51 -28.31 -7.62
#